data_e8116d45e4fae0bb460096d907363c15
#
_entry.id   e8116d45e4fae0bb460096d907363c15
#
_cell.length_a   1.000
_cell.length_b   1.000
_cell.length_c   1.000
_cell.angle_alpha   90.00
_cell.angle_beta   90.00
_cell.angle_gamma   90.00
#
_symmetry.space_group_name_H-M   'P 1'
#
loop_
_entity.id
_entity.type
_entity.pdbx_description
1 polymer ?
#
loop_
_entity_poly.entity_id
_entity_poly.type
_entity_poly.pdbx_seq_one_letter_code
_entity_poly.pdbx_strand_id
1 'polypeptide(L)'
;MSAMGEGFFEGLVQGAWALLLCGPVLVASVAATIFVVRRRALAGGSGPTERSDQLFWDLFLGSAVAVPALLIPTLISPWTGLFLGGAGIAAGVAAYLWTPKYLARRTARNDYRALESAHLAAQARHDELIARWRRYELDPACSIDYPALTDVRTPETSALIKAMRQADELRGAPHQGYPDAVTSLGATLAAAERAAGVPAEQA
;
A
#
# COMPACT_ATOMS: atom_id res chain seq x y z
N MET A 1 -31.75 -0.13 57.48
CA MET A 1 -30.99 0.73 56.52
C MET A 1 -29.86 0.00 55.80
N SER A 2 -29.51 -1.23 56.12
CA SER A 2 -28.41 -2.00 55.48
C SER A 2 -28.78 -2.66 54.13
N ALA A 3 -30.01 -3.15 53.97
CA ALA A 3 -30.42 -3.88 52.76
C ALA A 3 -30.50 -3.04 51.46
N MET A 4 -30.68 -1.72 51.61
CA MET A 4 -30.77 -0.80 50.44
C MET A 4 -29.39 -0.44 49.89
N GLY A 5 -28.34 -0.54 50.72
CA GLY A 5 -26.95 -0.32 50.29
C GLY A 5 -26.34 -1.50 49.55
N GLU A 6 -26.65 -2.72 49.96
CA GLU A 6 -26.12 -3.95 49.33
C GLU A 6 -26.65 -4.15 47.92
N GLY A 7 -27.95 -3.93 47.68
CA GLY A 7 -28.53 -4.02 46.32
C GLY A 7 -28.01 -2.94 45.33
N PHE A 8 -27.65 -1.77 45.86
CA PHE A 8 -27.08 -0.71 45.04
C PHE A 8 -25.62 -1.03 44.63
N PHE A 9 -24.82 -1.57 45.55
CA PHE A 9 -23.44 -2.00 45.26
C PHE A 9 -23.38 -3.21 44.32
N GLU A 10 -24.28 -4.20 44.49
CA GLU A 10 -24.38 -5.35 43.58
C GLU A 10 -24.77 -4.90 42.14
N GLY A 11 -25.73 -3.99 42.01
CA GLY A 11 -26.12 -3.42 40.71
C GLY A 11 -25.00 -2.63 40.03
N LEU A 12 -24.18 -1.88 40.80
CA LEU A 12 -23.02 -1.17 40.27
C LEU A 12 -21.92 -2.13 39.85
N VAL A 13 -21.63 -3.19 40.59
CA VAL A 13 -20.61 -4.18 40.23
C VAL A 13 -21.02 -4.96 38.99
N GLN A 14 -22.28 -5.41 38.89
CA GLN A 14 -22.80 -6.09 37.72
C GLN A 14 -22.80 -5.18 36.48
N GLY A 15 -23.20 -3.91 36.64
CA GLY A 15 -23.13 -2.92 35.55
C GLY A 15 -21.69 -2.65 35.07
N ALA A 16 -20.73 -2.56 35.99
CA ALA A 16 -19.32 -2.38 35.66
C ALA A 16 -18.73 -3.56 34.87
N TRP A 17 -19.02 -4.80 35.30
CA TRP A 17 -18.60 -6.00 34.57
C TRP A 17 -19.22 -6.08 33.15
N ALA A 18 -20.50 -5.74 33.03
CA ALA A 18 -21.16 -5.70 31.73
C ALA A 18 -20.53 -4.64 30.80
N LEU A 19 -20.20 -3.46 31.32
CA LEU A 19 -19.48 -2.43 30.56
C LEU A 19 -18.09 -2.88 30.15
N LEU A 20 -17.37 -3.57 31.04
CA LEU A 20 -15.99 -3.99 30.80
C LEU A 20 -15.88 -5.11 29.77
N LEU A 21 -16.87 -6.02 29.74
CA LEU A 21 -16.91 -7.14 28.77
C LEU A 21 -17.61 -6.77 27.47
N CYS A 22 -18.80 -6.15 27.52
CA CYS A 22 -19.60 -5.86 26.33
C CYS A 22 -19.14 -4.58 25.61
N GLY A 23 -18.56 -3.61 26.34
CA GLY A 23 -18.10 -2.35 25.79
C GLY A 23 -17.06 -2.52 24.67
N PRO A 24 -15.92 -3.18 24.94
CA PRO A 24 -14.89 -3.40 23.91
C PRO A 24 -15.40 -4.21 22.70
N VAL A 25 -16.25 -5.22 22.96
CA VAL A 25 -16.83 -6.05 21.89
C VAL A 25 -17.72 -5.21 20.98
N LEU A 26 -18.59 -4.38 21.55
CA LEU A 26 -19.48 -3.49 20.80
C LEU A 26 -18.68 -2.46 20.00
N VAL A 27 -17.72 -1.79 20.63
CA VAL A 27 -16.85 -0.80 19.99
C VAL A 27 -16.06 -1.44 18.85
N ALA A 28 -15.46 -2.61 19.07
CA ALA A 28 -14.69 -3.33 18.07
C ALA A 28 -15.56 -3.78 16.89
N SER A 29 -16.77 -4.31 17.16
CA SER A 29 -17.71 -4.73 16.12
C SER A 29 -18.16 -3.57 15.25
N VAL A 30 -18.57 -2.44 15.83
CA VAL A 30 -19.00 -1.24 15.10
C VAL A 30 -17.83 -0.67 14.29
N ALA A 31 -16.67 -0.53 14.90
CA ALA A 31 -15.48 0.00 14.23
C ALA A 31 -15.04 -0.90 13.06
N ALA A 32 -15.03 -2.23 13.25
CA ALA A 32 -14.67 -3.19 12.21
C ALA A 32 -15.66 -3.15 11.04
N THR A 33 -16.95 -3.13 11.33
CA THR A 33 -17.99 -3.05 10.28
C THR A 33 -17.83 -1.79 9.42
N ILE A 34 -17.69 -0.63 10.06
CA ILE A 34 -17.50 0.64 9.34
C ILE A 34 -16.18 0.64 8.55
N PHE A 35 -15.11 0.10 9.14
CA PHE A 35 -13.82 -0.02 8.46
C PHE A 35 -13.91 -0.88 7.20
N VAL A 36 -14.53 -2.07 7.29
CA VAL A 36 -14.68 -3.00 6.16
C VAL A 36 -15.54 -2.38 5.05
N VAL A 37 -16.72 -1.83 5.41
CA VAL A 37 -17.62 -1.17 4.46
C VAL A 37 -16.90 -0.02 3.75
N ARG A 38 -16.21 0.83 4.48
CA ARG A 38 -15.49 1.96 3.88
C ARG A 38 -14.28 1.55 3.06
N ARG A 39 -13.50 0.57 3.52
CA ARG A 39 -12.38 0.03 2.76
C ARG A 39 -12.85 -0.50 1.40
N ARG A 40 -13.96 -1.24 1.36
CA ARG A 40 -14.55 -1.75 0.11
C ARG A 40 -15.10 -0.63 -0.78
N ALA A 41 -15.77 0.36 -0.17
CA ALA A 41 -16.27 1.52 -0.91
C ALA A 41 -15.17 2.31 -1.60
N LEU A 42 -13.99 2.42 -0.99
CA LEU A 42 -12.83 3.10 -1.54
C LEU A 42 -12.03 2.25 -2.54
N ALA A 43 -12.12 0.91 -2.45
CA ALA A 43 -11.43 0.00 -3.36
C ALA A 43 -12.05 -0.11 -4.76
N GLY A 44 -13.28 0.36 -4.98
CA GLY A 44 -13.86 0.63 -6.30
C GLY A 44 -14.11 -0.55 -7.23
N GLY A 45 -13.91 -1.81 -6.81
CA GLY A 45 -13.76 -2.96 -7.70
C GLY A 45 -14.97 -3.88 -7.94
N SER A 46 -16.13 -3.66 -7.31
CA SER A 46 -17.30 -4.55 -7.45
C SER A 46 -18.46 -3.88 -8.18
N GLY A 47 -19.15 -4.66 -9.03
CA GLY A 47 -20.36 -4.23 -9.70
C GLY A 47 -21.48 -3.83 -8.72
N PRO A 48 -22.52 -3.10 -9.18
CA PRO A 48 -23.57 -2.55 -8.30
C PRO A 48 -24.36 -3.63 -7.56
N THR A 49 -24.56 -4.81 -8.14
CA THR A 49 -25.28 -5.94 -7.55
C THR A 49 -24.46 -6.68 -6.48
N GLU A 50 -23.19 -6.94 -6.74
CA GLU A 50 -22.28 -7.56 -5.76
C GLU A 50 -22.02 -6.65 -4.56
N ARG A 51 -22.00 -5.33 -4.78
CA ARG A 51 -21.84 -4.35 -3.73
C ARG A 51 -23.01 -4.33 -2.74
N SER A 52 -24.23 -4.47 -3.25
CA SER A 52 -25.45 -4.53 -2.42
C SER A 52 -25.47 -5.77 -1.53
N ASP A 53 -25.13 -6.93 -2.08
CA ASP A 53 -25.11 -8.20 -1.35
C ASP A 53 -24.00 -8.23 -0.28
N GLN A 54 -22.82 -7.75 -0.61
CA GLN A 54 -21.70 -7.65 0.35
C GLN A 54 -22.00 -6.67 1.50
N LEU A 55 -22.64 -5.53 1.21
CA LEU A 55 -23.06 -4.58 2.24
C LEU A 55 -24.09 -5.18 3.19
N PHE A 56 -25.04 -5.95 2.65
CA PHE A 56 -26.02 -6.65 3.45
C PHE A 56 -25.35 -7.62 4.44
N TRP A 57 -24.43 -8.46 3.96
CA TRP A 57 -23.72 -9.41 4.81
C TRP A 57 -22.81 -8.75 5.85
N ASP A 58 -22.10 -7.68 5.48
CA ASP A 58 -21.25 -6.95 6.41
C ASP A 58 -22.08 -6.26 7.52
N LEU A 59 -23.22 -5.67 7.18
CA LEU A 59 -24.15 -5.08 8.14
C LEU A 59 -24.83 -6.16 9.01
N PHE A 60 -25.23 -7.26 8.41
CA PHE A 60 -25.85 -8.37 9.12
C PHE A 60 -24.92 -8.98 10.16
N LEU A 61 -23.69 -9.33 9.77
CA LEU A 61 -22.69 -9.87 10.70
C LEU A 61 -22.33 -8.86 11.80
N GLY A 62 -22.16 -7.59 11.43
CA GLY A 62 -21.88 -6.52 12.39
C GLY A 62 -23.02 -6.33 13.41
N SER A 63 -24.28 -6.36 12.93
CA SER A 63 -25.47 -6.22 13.79
C SER A 63 -25.70 -7.45 14.66
N ALA A 64 -25.42 -8.65 14.17
CA ALA A 64 -25.57 -9.90 14.93
C ALA A 64 -24.71 -9.93 16.21
N VAL A 65 -23.60 -9.20 16.24
CA VAL A 65 -22.76 -9.05 17.41
C VAL A 65 -23.11 -7.78 18.21
N ALA A 66 -23.34 -6.66 17.53
CA ALA A 66 -23.59 -5.38 18.17
C ALA A 66 -24.94 -5.34 18.91
N VAL A 67 -26.00 -5.95 18.32
CA VAL A 67 -27.35 -5.93 18.91
C VAL A 67 -27.41 -6.68 20.27
N PRO A 68 -26.94 -7.93 20.41
CA PRO A 68 -26.93 -8.60 21.71
C PRO A 68 -26.01 -7.90 22.70
N ALA A 69 -24.83 -7.39 22.27
CA ALA A 69 -23.91 -6.67 23.12
C ALA A 69 -24.49 -5.36 23.70
N LEU A 70 -25.49 -4.76 23.02
CA LEU A 70 -26.23 -3.60 23.48
C LEU A 70 -27.46 -4.01 24.33
N LEU A 71 -28.22 -5.01 23.88
CA LEU A 71 -29.49 -5.39 24.51
C LEU A 71 -29.30 -6.01 25.91
N ILE A 72 -28.33 -6.92 26.06
CA ILE A 72 -28.14 -7.64 27.34
C ILE A 72 -27.84 -6.67 28.48
N PRO A 73 -26.89 -5.73 28.38
CA PRO A 73 -26.66 -4.77 29.45
C PRO A 73 -27.83 -3.79 29.69
N THR A 74 -28.56 -3.45 28.64
CA THR A 74 -29.71 -2.52 28.70
C THR A 74 -30.86 -3.11 29.52
N LEU A 75 -31.07 -4.43 29.47
CA LEU A 75 -32.07 -5.14 30.25
C LEU A 75 -31.72 -5.19 31.76
N ILE A 76 -30.43 -5.15 32.09
CA ILE A 76 -29.94 -5.17 33.46
C ILE A 76 -29.98 -3.76 34.07
N SER A 77 -29.58 -2.75 33.30
CA SER A 77 -29.54 -1.36 33.75
C SER A 77 -29.71 -0.40 32.53
N PRO A 78 -30.77 0.43 32.50
CA PRO A 78 -31.00 1.37 31.38
C PRO A 78 -29.89 2.42 31.24
N TRP A 79 -29.23 2.81 32.31
CA TRP A 79 -28.10 3.73 32.30
C TRP A 79 -26.88 3.13 31.58
N THR A 80 -26.63 1.82 31.80
CA THR A 80 -25.53 1.09 31.14
C THR A 80 -25.74 1.03 29.62
N GLY A 81 -26.99 0.83 29.16
CA GLY A 81 -27.34 0.84 27.75
C GLY A 81 -27.11 2.19 27.09
N LEU A 82 -27.39 3.28 27.81
CA LEU A 82 -27.19 4.64 27.28
C LEU A 82 -25.70 4.97 27.10
N PHE A 83 -24.84 4.58 28.05
CA PHE A 83 -23.38 4.73 27.92
C PHE A 83 -22.81 3.86 26.81
N LEU A 84 -23.23 2.59 26.68
CA LEU A 84 -22.80 1.70 25.59
C LEU A 84 -23.27 2.17 24.24
N GLY A 85 -24.51 2.65 24.12
CA GLY A 85 -25.02 3.24 22.88
C GLY A 85 -24.22 4.46 22.45
N GLY A 86 -23.95 5.38 23.41
CA GLY A 86 -23.09 6.56 23.17
C GLY A 86 -21.66 6.18 22.74
N ALA A 87 -21.07 5.20 23.42
CA ALA A 87 -19.74 4.69 23.07
C ALA A 87 -19.72 4.04 21.67
N GLY A 88 -20.75 3.28 21.30
CA GLY A 88 -20.90 2.70 19.98
C GLY A 88 -21.00 3.74 18.87
N ILE A 89 -21.83 4.77 19.08
CA ILE A 89 -21.94 5.91 18.13
C ILE A 89 -20.63 6.65 18.00
N ALA A 90 -19.97 6.98 19.12
CA ALA A 90 -18.67 7.67 19.11
C ALA A 90 -17.59 6.85 18.39
N ALA A 91 -17.53 5.54 18.62
CA ALA A 91 -16.63 4.63 17.92
C ALA A 91 -16.93 4.56 16.43
N GLY A 92 -18.21 4.53 16.04
CA GLY A 92 -18.65 4.56 14.65
C GLY A 92 -18.22 5.84 13.93
N VAL A 93 -18.45 6.99 14.55
CA VAL A 93 -18.04 8.29 14.01
C VAL A 93 -16.51 8.38 13.91
N ALA A 94 -15.79 7.98 14.95
CA ALA A 94 -14.33 7.96 14.95
C ALA A 94 -13.78 7.06 13.84
N ALA A 95 -14.28 5.83 13.69
CA ALA A 95 -13.90 4.92 12.61
C ALA A 95 -14.20 5.52 11.24
N TYR A 96 -15.37 6.15 11.08
CA TYR A 96 -15.75 6.81 9.84
C TYR A 96 -14.80 7.93 9.43
N LEU A 97 -14.40 8.77 10.37
CA LEU A 97 -13.51 9.92 10.11
C LEU A 97 -12.03 9.52 9.94
N TRP A 98 -11.56 8.48 10.65
CA TRP A 98 -10.16 8.08 10.64
C TRP A 98 -9.80 7.08 9.54
N THR A 99 -10.75 6.24 9.11
CA THR A 99 -10.51 5.24 8.07
C THR A 99 -9.90 5.81 6.79
N PRO A 100 -10.42 6.90 6.17
CA PRO A 100 -9.85 7.44 4.94
C PRO A 100 -8.44 7.95 5.13
N LYS A 101 -8.17 8.60 6.27
CA LYS A 101 -6.82 9.11 6.59
C LYS A 101 -5.81 7.98 6.79
N TYR A 102 -6.23 6.91 7.46
CA TYR A 102 -5.39 5.73 7.68
C TYR A 102 -5.09 4.99 6.37
N LEU A 103 -6.11 4.77 5.54
CA LEU A 103 -5.96 4.12 4.24
C LEU A 103 -5.09 4.95 3.29
N ALA A 104 -5.31 6.26 3.21
CA ALA A 104 -4.48 7.15 2.38
C ALA A 104 -2.99 7.13 2.82
N ARG A 105 -2.72 7.11 4.13
CA ARG A 105 -1.35 6.98 4.63
C ARG A 105 -0.73 5.62 4.32
N ARG A 106 -1.53 4.56 4.34
CA ARG A 106 -1.08 3.21 4.03
C ARG A 106 -0.78 3.04 2.55
N THR A 107 -1.65 3.53 1.65
CA THR A 107 -1.38 3.55 0.21
C THR A 107 -0.15 4.38 -0.11
N ALA A 108 -0.05 5.60 0.38
CA ALA A 108 1.13 6.45 0.16
C ALA A 108 2.45 5.78 0.62
N ARG A 109 2.43 5.04 1.74
CA ARG A 109 3.60 4.28 2.20
C ARG A 109 3.92 3.10 1.29
N ASN A 110 2.89 2.40 0.79
CA ASN A 110 3.09 1.27 -0.12
C ASN A 110 3.60 1.76 -1.48
N ASP A 111 3.05 2.87 -1.99
CA ASP A 111 3.49 3.49 -3.23
C ASP A 111 4.94 3.97 -3.14
N TYR A 112 5.31 4.58 -2.01
CA TYR A 112 6.70 4.96 -1.76
C TYR A 112 7.64 3.75 -1.72
N ARG A 113 7.27 2.66 -1.03
CA ARG A 113 8.08 1.43 -0.99
C ARG A 113 8.20 0.76 -2.36
N ALA A 114 7.11 0.76 -3.13
CA ALA A 114 7.12 0.25 -4.50
C ALA A 114 8.05 1.08 -5.39
N LEU A 115 8.00 2.41 -5.27
CA LEU A 115 8.90 3.30 -6.00
C LEU A 115 10.36 3.09 -5.60
N GLU A 116 10.64 2.95 -4.29
CA GLU A 116 11.99 2.68 -3.77
C GLU A 116 12.54 1.33 -4.27
N SER A 117 11.71 0.27 -4.22
CA SER A 117 12.13 -1.05 -4.73
C SER A 117 12.36 -1.06 -6.25
N ALA A 118 11.53 -0.37 -7.01
CA ALA A 118 11.71 -0.19 -8.45
C ALA A 118 12.99 0.62 -8.77
N HIS A 119 13.28 1.63 -7.96
CA HIS A 119 14.49 2.43 -8.10
C HIS A 119 15.75 1.60 -7.84
N LEU A 120 15.79 0.79 -6.77
CA LEU A 120 16.92 -0.10 -6.48
C LEU A 120 17.14 -1.15 -7.57
N ALA A 121 16.06 -1.75 -8.09
CA ALA A 121 16.16 -2.69 -9.20
C ALA A 121 16.69 -2.01 -10.49
N ALA A 122 16.24 -0.78 -10.76
CA ALA A 122 16.74 0.00 -11.88
C ALA A 122 18.22 0.38 -11.70
N GLN A 123 18.68 0.70 -10.48
CA GLN A 123 20.10 0.96 -10.21
C GLN A 123 20.97 -0.26 -10.52
N ALA A 124 20.58 -1.45 -10.04
CA ALA A 124 21.31 -2.69 -10.33
C ALA A 124 21.40 -2.93 -11.85
N ARG A 125 20.27 -2.75 -12.55
CA ARG A 125 20.24 -2.89 -14.01
C ARG A 125 21.09 -1.84 -14.73
N HIS A 126 21.06 -0.60 -14.26
CA HIS A 126 21.88 0.48 -14.79
C HIS A 126 23.38 0.13 -14.66
N ASP A 127 23.81 -0.33 -13.48
CA ASP A 127 25.21 -0.71 -13.21
C ASP A 127 25.66 -1.86 -14.12
N GLU A 128 24.80 -2.86 -14.37
CA GLU A 128 25.08 -3.94 -15.32
C GLU A 128 25.29 -3.41 -16.76
N LEU A 129 24.39 -2.51 -17.20
CA LEU A 129 24.48 -1.94 -18.56
C LEU A 129 25.73 -1.08 -18.73
N ILE A 130 26.08 -0.27 -17.75
CA ILE A 130 27.31 0.52 -17.75
C ILE A 130 28.56 -0.38 -17.70
N ALA A 131 28.56 -1.44 -16.88
CA ALA A 131 29.65 -2.39 -16.83
C ALA A 131 29.86 -3.11 -18.18
N ARG A 132 28.75 -3.44 -18.86
CA ARG A 132 28.75 -4.05 -20.19
C ARG A 132 29.31 -3.09 -21.24
N TRP A 133 28.86 -1.83 -21.26
CA TRP A 133 29.38 -0.82 -22.18
C TRP A 133 30.86 -0.52 -21.94
N ARG A 134 31.30 -0.44 -20.67
CA ARG A 134 32.72 -0.24 -20.33
C ARG A 134 33.65 -1.30 -20.86
N ARG A 135 33.21 -2.54 -21.09
CA ARG A 135 34.04 -3.57 -21.75
C ARG A 135 34.44 -3.15 -23.14
N TYR A 136 33.54 -2.54 -23.93
CA TYR A 136 33.85 -2.06 -25.25
C TYR A 136 34.79 -0.85 -25.29
N GLU A 137 34.77 -0.05 -24.24
CA GLU A 137 35.61 1.15 -24.10
C GLU A 137 37.00 0.81 -23.55
N LEU A 138 37.09 -0.10 -22.58
CA LEU A 138 38.31 -0.35 -21.84
C LEU A 138 39.09 -1.59 -22.31
N ASP A 139 38.44 -2.54 -22.99
CA ASP A 139 39.11 -3.73 -23.52
C ASP A 139 39.67 -3.41 -24.93
N PRO A 140 41.02 -3.44 -25.11
CA PRO A 140 41.64 -3.15 -26.42
C PRO A 140 41.17 -4.09 -27.53
N ALA A 141 40.87 -5.36 -27.25
CA ALA A 141 40.36 -6.31 -28.22
C ALA A 141 38.98 -5.88 -28.71
N CYS A 142 38.07 -5.58 -27.78
CA CYS A 142 36.72 -5.11 -28.10
C CYS A 142 36.71 -3.77 -28.89
N SER A 143 37.61 -2.86 -28.53
CA SER A 143 37.70 -1.56 -29.19
C SER A 143 38.25 -1.65 -30.62
N ILE A 144 39.08 -2.67 -30.93
CA ILE A 144 39.58 -2.96 -32.29
C ILE A 144 38.50 -3.68 -33.12
N ASP A 145 37.82 -4.66 -32.51
CA ASP A 145 36.84 -5.48 -33.19
C ASP A 145 35.54 -4.70 -33.47
N TYR A 146 35.15 -3.78 -32.57
CA TYR A 146 33.88 -3.04 -32.63
C TYR A 146 34.06 -1.51 -32.50
N PRO A 147 34.82 -0.87 -33.40
CA PRO A 147 35.16 0.56 -33.32
C PRO A 147 33.91 1.47 -33.38
N ALA A 148 32.83 1.01 -34.01
CA ALA A 148 31.57 1.76 -34.10
C ALA A 148 30.92 2.05 -32.74
N LEU A 149 31.16 1.21 -31.73
CA LEU A 149 30.62 1.42 -30.35
C LEU A 149 31.27 2.61 -29.63
N THR A 150 32.46 3.00 -30.03
CA THR A 150 33.19 4.15 -29.44
C THR A 150 33.11 5.40 -30.32
N ASP A 151 32.64 5.27 -31.57
CA ASP A 151 32.50 6.42 -32.47
C ASP A 151 31.14 7.14 -32.26
N VAL A 152 31.20 8.30 -31.64
CA VAL A 152 30.04 9.20 -31.37
C VAL A 152 29.37 9.71 -32.65
N ARG A 153 29.99 9.55 -33.83
CA ARG A 153 29.41 9.96 -35.11
C ARG A 153 28.34 8.98 -35.59
N THR A 154 28.40 7.75 -35.12
CA THR A 154 27.33 6.78 -35.42
C THR A 154 26.06 7.17 -34.66
N PRO A 155 24.88 7.16 -35.31
CA PRO A 155 23.64 7.61 -34.71
C PRO A 155 23.24 6.76 -33.49
N GLU A 156 23.49 5.45 -33.53
CA GLU A 156 23.18 4.51 -32.43
C GLU A 156 24.04 4.78 -31.19
N THR A 157 25.34 5.02 -31.36
CA THR A 157 26.26 5.37 -30.29
C THR A 157 25.92 6.74 -29.69
N SER A 158 25.59 7.72 -30.56
CA SER A 158 25.08 9.02 -30.10
C SER A 158 23.80 8.91 -29.26
N ALA A 159 22.85 8.05 -29.69
CA ALA A 159 21.63 7.77 -28.96
C ALA A 159 21.92 7.09 -27.61
N LEU A 160 22.84 6.13 -27.58
CA LEU A 160 23.30 5.45 -26.36
C LEU A 160 23.86 6.45 -25.35
N ILE A 161 24.77 7.34 -25.75
CA ILE A 161 25.36 8.35 -24.86
C ILE A 161 24.29 9.30 -24.29
N LYS A 162 23.29 9.67 -25.08
CA LYS A 162 22.16 10.48 -24.60
C LYS A 162 21.33 9.72 -23.56
N ALA A 163 21.05 8.43 -23.81
CA ALA A 163 20.31 7.60 -22.87
C ALA A 163 21.07 7.37 -21.55
N MET A 164 22.40 7.19 -21.61
CA MET A 164 23.26 7.09 -20.43
C MET A 164 23.17 8.36 -19.58
N ARG A 165 23.32 9.54 -20.20
CA ARG A 165 23.22 10.81 -19.49
C ARG A 165 21.85 10.99 -18.84
N GLN A 166 20.78 10.66 -19.55
CA GLN A 166 19.42 10.75 -19.02
C GLN A 166 19.21 9.81 -17.84
N ALA A 167 19.73 8.58 -17.89
CA ALA A 167 19.66 7.64 -16.79
C ALA A 167 20.47 8.12 -15.58
N ASP A 168 21.67 8.67 -15.80
CA ASP A 168 22.52 9.24 -14.73
C ASP A 168 21.86 10.42 -14.03
N GLU A 169 21.19 11.33 -14.77
CA GLU A 169 20.48 12.47 -14.21
C GLU A 169 19.35 12.05 -13.24
N LEU A 170 18.69 10.92 -13.52
CA LEU A 170 17.57 10.41 -12.72
C LEU A 170 18.01 9.46 -11.59
N ARG A 171 19.30 9.11 -11.50
CA ARG A 171 19.82 8.13 -10.55
C ARG A 171 19.78 8.61 -9.10
N GLY A 172 19.85 9.91 -8.85
CA GLY A 172 20.14 10.50 -7.54
C GLY A 172 19.04 10.35 -6.49
N ALA A 173 17.79 10.12 -6.89
CA ALA A 173 16.64 9.97 -5.99
C ALA A 173 15.55 9.08 -6.61
N PRO A 174 14.70 8.42 -5.81
CA PRO A 174 13.59 7.64 -6.32
C PRO A 174 12.67 8.49 -7.21
N HIS A 175 12.67 8.19 -8.50
CA HIS A 175 11.90 8.90 -9.53
C HIS A 175 11.18 7.90 -10.44
N GLN A 176 9.90 8.13 -10.74
CA GLN A 176 9.08 7.22 -11.56
C GLN A 176 9.66 7.00 -12.97
N GLY A 177 10.31 8.01 -13.54
CA GLY A 177 10.92 7.91 -14.87
C GLY A 177 12.28 7.21 -14.93
N TYR A 178 12.91 6.90 -13.80
CA TYR A 178 14.23 6.26 -13.79
C TYR A 178 14.22 4.83 -14.33
N PRO A 179 13.30 3.93 -13.96
CA PRO A 179 13.19 2.60 -14.55
C PRO A 179 12.99 2.62 -16.07
N ASP A 180 12.19 3.58 -16.56
CA ASP A 180 11.97 3.76 -18.00
C ASP A 180 13.24 4.24 -18.72
N ALA A 181 13.97 5.17 -18.11
CA ALA A 181 15.25 5.66 -18.65
C ALA A 181 16.29 4.52 -18.73
N VAL A 182 16.37 3.66 -17.71
CA VAL A 182 17.25 2.48 -17.69
C VAL A 182 16.82 1.45 -18.75
N THR A 183 15.53 1.26 -18.94
CA THR A 183 14.99 0.40 -20.01
C THR A 183 15.37 0.94 -21.39
N SER A 184 15.24 2.25 -21.59
CA SER A 184 15.68 2.93 -22.82
C SER A 184 17.18 2.80 -23.05
N LEU A 185 17.99 2.93 -21.98
CA LEU A 185 19.44 2.69 -22.03
C LEU A 185 19.76 1.27 -22.51
N GLY A 186 19.09 0.26 -21.98
CA GLY A 186 19.27 -1.12 -22.42
C GLY A 186 18.93 -1.34 -23.89
N ALA A 187 17.84 -0.73 -24.35
CA ALA A 187 17.42 -0.80 -25.74
C ALA A 187 18.40 -0.10 -26.71
N THR A 188 18.92 1.07 -26.32
CA THR A 188 19.91 1.81 -27.13
C THR A 188 21.27 1.11 -27.14
N LEU A 189 21.72 0.51 -26.05
CA LEU A 189 22.93 -0.31 -26.01
C LEU A 189 22.81 -1.51 -26.95
N ALA A 190 21.71 -2.26 -26.88
CA ALA A 190 21.47 -3.37 -27.78
C ALA A 190 21.35 -2.96 -29.25
N ALA A 191 20.87 -1.76 -29.55
CA ALA A 191 20.84 -1.21 -30.90
C ALA A 191 22.26 -0.87 -31.41
N ALA A 192 23.08 -0.25 -30.56
CA ALA A 192 24.47 0.08 -30.86
C ALA A 192 25.32 -1.19 -31.10
N GLU A 193 25.16 -2.22 -30.26
CA GLU A 193 25.85 -3.52 -30.41
C GLU A 193 25.47 -4.21 -31.74
N ARG A 194 24.19 -4.22 -32.10
CA ARG A 194 23.75 -4.79 -33.36
C ARG A 194 24.31 -4.01 -34.56
N ALA A 195 24.33 -2.68 -34.50
CA ALA A 195 24.89 -1.83 -35.53
C ALA A 195 26.41 -2.03 -35.69
N ALA A 196 27.11 -2.31 -34.58
CA ALA A 196 28.53 -2.63 -34.57
C ALA A 196 28.85 -4.08 -35.03
N GLY A 197 27.84 -4.94 -35.17
CA GLY A 197 28.02 -6.35 -35.55
C GLY A 197 28.44 -7.27 -34.41
N VAL A 198 28.17 -6.88 -33.13
CA VAL A 198 28.45 -7.73 -31.98
C VAL A 198 27.57 -8.98 -32.03
N PRO A 199 28.14 -10.21 -31.91
CA PRO A 199 27.34 -11.42 -31.88
C PRO A 199 26.42 -11.48 -30.66
N ALA A 200 25.21 -12.01 -30.82
CA ALA A 200 24.22 -12.08 -29.75
C ALA A 200 24.68 -12.87 -28.51
N GLU A 201 25.65 -13.77 -28.67
CA GLU A 201 26.25 -14.56 -27.59
C GLU A 201 27.21 -13.75 -26.70
N GLN A 202 27.69 -12.60 -27.18
CA GLN A 202 28.61 -11.70 -26.46
C GLN A 202 27.91 -10.44 -25.94
N ALA A 203 26.72 -10.21 -26.43
CA ALA A 203 25.90 -9.01 -26.19
C ALA A 203 25.13 -9.06 -24.86
#